data_0f7314a67f0de97dcefc1bd2c4aca58a
#
_entry.id   0f7314a67f0de97dcefc1bd2c4aca58a
#
_cell.length_a   1.000
_cell.length_b   1.000
_cell.length_c   1.000
_cell.angle_alpha   90.00
_cell.angle_beta   90.00
_cell.angle_gamma   90.00
#
_symmetry.space_group_name_H-M   'P 1'
#
loop_
_entity.id
_entity.type
_entity.pdbx_description
1 polymer ?
#
loop_
_entity_poly.entity_id
_entity_poly.type
_entity_poly.pdbx_seq_one_letter_code
_entity_poly.pdbx_strand_id
1 'polypeptide(L)'
;MQEIILKKVSVFKTSIDNHLLKTIFPYIESNKNKFKSRYWDCNIQTSFETYVNILHQVKEFKHIRKAIEEKIDEILEDKPFYIFESWLNIYDEGGYQEFHKHDLYGTGGSGVLYLSEKNSAIEFSIFPEDKRTKVIPNKCELLLFDNTTHHRVLDSKNKERMSLAFNFKIHE
;
A
#
# COMPACT_ATOMS: atom_id res chain seq x y z
N MET A 1 16.05 4.67 36.46
CA MET A 1 15.55 5.50 35.36
C MET A 1 15.07 4.54 34.29
N GLN A 2 13.79 4.49 34.05
CA GLN A 2 13.21 3.57 33.05
C GLN A 2 13.08 4.34 31.74
N GLU A 3 13.84 3.94 30.74
CA GLU A 3 13.75 4.54 29.41
C GLU A 3 12.49 3.99 28.72
N ILE A 4 11.48 4.84 28.56
CA ILE A 4 10.28 4.49 27.77
C ILE A 4 10.59 4.90 26.34
N ILE A 5 10.98 3.94 25.52
CA ILE A 5 11.15 4.16 24.09
C ILE A 5 9.75 4.25 23.48
N LEU A 6 9.27 5.44 23.25
CA LEU A 6 8.08 5.69 22.44
C LEU A 6 8.43 5.35 20.99
N LYS A 7 7.86 4.27 20.49
CA LYS A 7 8.04 3.86 19.10
C LYS A 7 7.46 4.94 18.18
N LYS A 8 8.34 5.74 17.57
CA LYS A 8 7.93 6.76 16.60
C LYS A 8 7.52 6.08 15.31
N VAL A 9 6.25 6.13 14.97
CA VAL A 9 5.76 5.70 13.66
C VAL A 9 6.10 6.78 12.65
N SER A 10 6.87 6.44 11.63
CA SER A 10 7.16 7.31 10.51
C SER A 10 6.36 6.85 9.29
N VAL A 11 5.65 7.77 8.66
CA VAL A 11 4.99 7.57 7.38
C VAL A 11 5.60 8.55 6.40
N PHE A 12 6.25 8.02 5.37
CA PHE A 12 6.81 8.82 4.29
C PHE A 12 5.76 8.97 3.20
N LYS A 13 5.58 10.18 2.72
CA LYS A 13 4.65 10.50 1.65
C LYS A 13 5.42 11.12 0.49
N THR A 14 5.30 10.52 -0.69
CA THR A 14 5.90 10.99 -1.94
C THR A 14 4.92 10.79 -3.08
N SER A 15 5.33 11.01 -4.32
CA SER A 15 4.49 10.76 -5.49
C SER A 15 5.30 10.19 -6.65
N ILE A 16 4.61 9.52 -7.56
CA ILE A 16 5.16 9.08 -8.84
C ILE A 16 4.49 9.82 -10.00
N ASP A 17 5.11 9.77 -11.17
CA ASP A 17 4.56 10.43 -12.36
C ASP A 17 3.23 9.78 -12.79
N ASN A 18 2.19 10.62 -12.93
CA ASN A 18 0.87 10.18 -13.37
C ASN A 18 0.87 9.51 -14.76
N HIS A 19 1.85 9.84 -15.60
CA HIS A 19 1.97 9.21 -16.92
C HIS A 19 2.18 7.69 -16.80
N LEU A 20 2.88 7.22 -15.77
CA LEU A 20 3.13 5.81 -15.53
C LEU A 20 1.84 5.03 -15.26
N LEU A 21 0.85 5.65 -14.64
CA LEU A 21 -0.44 4.99 -14.36
C LEU A 21 -1.21 4.66 -15.63
N LYS A 22 -1.01 5.41 -16.72
CA LYS A 22 -1.71 5.17 -17.99
C LYS A 22 -1.41 3.79 -18.57
N THR A 23 -0.27 3.20 -18.24
CA THR A 23 0.15 1.90 -18.76
C THR A 23 -0.57 0.74 -18.08
N ILE A 24 -1.02 0.92 -16.83
CA ILE A 24 -1.64 -0.17 -16.05
C ILE A 24 -3.16 -0.16 -16.08
N PHE A 25 -3.81 0.98 -16.33
CA PHE A 25 -5.28 1.03 -16.35
C PHE A 25 -5.93 0.08 -17.36
N PRO A 26 -5.45 -0.02 -18.63
CA PRO A 26 -6.01 -0.99 -19.57
C PRO A 26 -5.89 -2.44 -19.10
N TYR A 27 -4.78 -2.75 -18.42
CA TYR A 27 -4.58 -4.06 -17.80
C TYR A 27 -5.58 -4.31 -16.67
N ILE A 28 -5.77 -3.34 -15.77
CA ILE A 28 -6.70 -3.45 -14.64
C ILE A 28 -8.13 -3.68 -15.17
N GLU A 29 -8.58 -2.84 -16.10
CA GLU A 29 -9.92 -2.95 -16.69
C GLU A 29 -10.18 -4.32 -17.35
N SER A 30 -9.18 -4.85 -18.04
CA SER A 30 -9.31 -6.16 -18.72
C SER A 30 -9.22 -7.36 -17.76
N ASN A 31 -8.75 -7.16 -16.52
CA ASN A 31 -8.48 -8.27 -15.59
C ASN A 31 -9.22 -8.16 -14.25
N LYS A 32 -9.87 -7.04 -13.94
CA LYS A 32 -10.54 -6.84 -12.64
C LYS A 32 -11.61 -7.91 -12.32
N ASN A 33 -12.23 -8.50 -13.34
CA ASN A 33 -13.20 -9.59 -13.17
C ASN A 33 -12.57 -10.90 -12.65
N LYS A 34 -11.25 -11.02 -12.68
CA LYS A 34 -10.51 -12.16 -12.14
C LYS A 34 -10.14 -11.96 -10.68
N PHE A 35 -10.29 -10.73 -10.16
CA PHE A 35 -9.97 -10.42 -8.79
C PHE A 35 -11.08 -10.93 -7.88
N LYS A 36 -10.68 -11.46 -6.72
CA LYS A 36 -11.61 -12.07 -5.79
C LYS A 36 -12.14 -11.04 -4.80
N SER A 37 -13.42 -11.13 -4.50
CA SER A 37 -14.02 -10.39 -3.40
C SER A 37 -13.59 -10.96 -2.06
N ARG A 38 -13.31 -10.09 -1.11
CA ARG A 38 -12.94 -10.43 0.25
C ARG A 38 -13.82 -9.65 1.23
N TYR A 39 -14.45 -10.34 2.18
CA TYR A 39 -15.50 -9.78 3.04
C TYR A 39 -15.27 -10.00 4.53
N TRP A 40 -14.19 -10.65 4.90
CA TRP A 40 -14.03 -11.11 6.28
C TRP A 40 -13.58 -9.97 7.22
N ASP A 41 -12.51 -9.29 6.92
CA ASP A 41 -11.95 -8.14 7.65
C ASP A 41 -11.88 -6.90 6.76
N CYS A 42 -12.53 -6.98 5.63
CA CYS A 42 -12.56 -5.94 4.61
C CYS A 42 -13.70 -6.21 3.62
N ASN A 43 -14.07 -5.18 2.87
CA ASN A 43 -15.00 -5.28 1.75
C ASN A 43 -14.32 -4.71 0.51
N ILE A 44 -13.61 -5.56 -0.21
CA ILE A 44 -12.79 -5.20 -1.38
C ILE A 44 -12.77 -6.31 -2.44
N GLN A 45 -12.45 -5.93 -3.67
CA GLN A 45 -11.92 -6.85 -4.67
C GLN A 45 -10.39 -6.74 -4.66
N THR A 46 -9.70 -7.86 -4.67
CA THR A 46 -8.23 -7.88 -4.59
C THR A 46 -7.60 -8.88 -5.54
N SER A 47 -6.45 -8.53 -6.08
CA SER A 47 -5.63 -9.44 -6.87
C SER A 47 -4.71 -10.33 -6.02
N PHE A 48 -4.74 -10.22 -4.69
CA PHE A 48 -3.83 -10.90 -3.78
C PHE A 48 -3.78 -12.43 -3.95
N GLU A 49 -4.94 -13.05 -4.20
CA GLU A 49 -4.99 -14.49 -4.46
C GLU A 49 -4.68 -14.90 -5.90
N THR A 50 -4.67 -13.93 -6.82
CA THR A 50 -4.37 -14.15 -8.24
C THR A 50 -2.86 -14.01 -8.51
N TYR A 51 -2.21 -13.07 -7.82
CA TYR A 51 -0.79 -12.77 -7.98
C TYR A 51 -0.13 -12.65 -6.62
N VAL A 52 0.98 -13.36 -6.42
CA VAL A 52 1.82 -13.19 -5.24
C VAL A 52 2.53 -11.84 -5.28
N ASN A 53 2.96 -11.43 -6.48
CA ASN A 53 3.64 -10.16 -6.68
C ASN A 53 3.33 -9.60 -8.07
N ILE A 54 2.27 -8.79 -8.17
CA ILE A 54 1.81 -8.24 -9.45
C ILE A 54 2.85 -7.31 -10.09
N LEU A 55 3.64 -6.59 -9.30
CA LEU A 55 4.71 -5.70 -9.77
C LEU A 55 5.80 -6.47 -10.54
N HIS A 56 6.04 -7.73 -10.20
CA HIS A 56 7.03 -8.58 -10.86
C HIS A 56 6.41 -9.51 -11.91
N GLN A 57 5.20 -9.99 -11.69
CA GLN A 57 4.57 -11.02 -12.54
C GLN A 57 3.89 -10.43 -13.78
N VAL A 58 3.54 -9.14 -13.74
CA VAL A 58 2.79 -8.49 -14.82
C VAL A 58 3.64 -7.39 -15.45
N LYS A 59 3.97 -7.56 -16.74
CA LYS A 59 4.90 -6.70 -17.49
C LYS A 59 4.47 -5.22 -17.55
N GLU A 60 3.17 -4.96 -17.55
CA GLU A 60 2.58 -3.62 -17.58
C GLU A 60 2.97 -2.78 -16.36
N PHE A 61 3.31 -3.41 -15.24
CA PHE A 61 3.73 -2.74 -14.01
C PHE A 61 5.22 -2.43 -13.93
N LYS A 62 6.04 -2.84 -14.91
CA LYS A 62 7.51 -2.69 -14.89
C LYS A 62 7.97 -1.26 -14.56
N HIS A 63 7.37 -0.25 -15.19
CA HIS A 63 7.77 1.14 -14.99
C HIS A 63 7.32 1.71 -13.63
N ILE A 64 6.15 1.28 -13.16
CA ILE A 64 5.67 1.63 -11.82
C ILE A 64 6.53 0.98 -10.76
N ARG A 65 6.91 -0.30 -10.93
CA ARG A 65 7.83 -0.98 -10.04
C ARG A 65 9.12 -0.19 -9.91
N LYS A 66 9.75 0.18 -11.02
CA LYS A 66 11.00 0.95 -11.02
C LYS A 66 10.84 2.28 -10.26
N ALA A 67 9.77 3.02 -10.51
CA ALA A 67 9.51 4.27 -9.82
C ALA A 67 9.29 4.09 -8.31
N ILE A 68 8.64 3.00 -7.89
CA ILE A 68 8.48 2.65 -6.46
C ILE A 68 9.84 2.29 -5.85
N GLU A 69 10.62 1.45 -6.52
CA GLU A 69 11.96 1.04 -6.07
C GLU A 69 12.87 2.25 -5.88
N GLU A 70 12.87 3.21 -6.81
CA GLU A 70 13.61 4.48 -6.69
C GLU A 70 13.20 5.28 -5.44
N LYS A 71 11.88 5.31 -5.10
CA LYS A 71 11.40 6.00 -3.91
C LYS A 71 11.73 5.27 -2.60
N ILE A 72 11.84 3.97 -2.62
CA ILE A 72 12.31 3.18 -1.47
C ILE A 72 13.81 3.41 -1.27
N ASP A 73 14.61 3.40 -2.33
CA ASP A 73 16.06 3.67 -2.29
C ASP A 73 16.35 5.04 -1.67
N GLU A 74 15.60 6.09 -2.06
CA GLU A 74 15.73 7.44 -1.49
C GLU A 74 15.56 7.46 0.05
N ILE A 75 14.74 6.56 0.61
CA ILE A 75 14.47 6.50 2.06
C ILE A 75 15.45 5.59 2.78
N LEU A 76 15.88 4.52 2.14
CA LEU A 76 16.76 3.51 2.73
C LEU A 76 18.24 3.86 2.65
N GLU A 77 18.61 4.95 1.96
CA GLU A 77 19.99 5.38 1.81
C GLU A 77 20.89 4.26 1.29
N ASP A 78 20.51 3.68 0.14
CA ASP A 78 21.22 2.60 -0.57
C ASP A 78 21.27 1.24 0.17
N LYS A 79 20.48 1.02 1.22
CA LYS A 79 20.35 -0.32 1.81
C LYS A 79 19.63 -1.25 0.85
N PRO A 80 20.19 -2.44 0.58
CA PRO A 80 19.57 -3.37 -0.34
C PRO A 80 18.21 -3.87 0.19
N PHE A 81 17.22 -3.89 -0.69
CA PHE A 81 15.88 -4.36 -0.38
C PHE A 81 15.28 -5.13 -1.57
N TYR A 82 14.17 -5.80 -1.35
CA TYR A 82 13.35 -6.38 -2.42
C TYR A 82 11.87 -6.36 -2.07
N ILE A 83 11.03 -6.07 -3.07
CA ILE A 83 9.58 -6.18 -2.96
C ILE A 83 9.21 -7.64 -3.18
N PHE A 84 8.73 -8.33 -2.14
CA PHE A 84 8.45 -9.76 -2.21
C PHE A 84 6.98 -10.09 -2.49
N GLU A 85 6.06 -9.17 -2.21
CA GLU A 85 4.64 -9.30 -2.57
C GLU A 85 4.03 -7.95 -2.94
N SER A 86 3.03 -7.98 -3.81
CA SER A 86 2.29 -6.78 -4.20
C SER A 86 0.97 -7.15 -4.84
N TRP A 87 -0.07 -6.34 -4.59
CA TRP A 87 -1.43 -6.59 -5.07
C TRP A 87 -2.22 -5.31 -5.29
N LEU A 88 -3.23 -5.40 -6.15
CA LEU A 88 -4.24 -4.37 -6.36
C LEU A 88 -5.41 -4.59 -5.41
N ASN A 89 -5.95 -3.49 -4.90
CA ASN A 89 -7.22 -3.44 -4.20
C ASN A 89 -8.17 -2.49 -4.94
N ILE A 90 -9.40 -2.94 -5.14
CA ILE A 90 -10.50 -2.15 -5.70
C ILE A 90 -11.59 -2.08 -4.63
N TYR A 91 -11.97 -0.86 -4.27
CA TYR A 91 -12.99 -0.58 -3.26
C TYR A 91 -14.21 0.01 -3.95
N ASP A 92 -15.33 -0.64 -3.80
CA ASP A 92 -16.63 -0.06 -4.11
C ASP A 92 -17.09 0.89 -3.00
N GLU A 93 -18.23 1.52 -3.19
CA GLU A 93 -18.86 2.33 -2.15
C GLU A 93 -19.09 1.50 -0.88
N GLY A 94 -18.67 2.01 0.28
CA GLY A 94 -18.65 1.28 1.54
C GLY A 94 -17.49 0.30 1.71
N GLY A 95 -16.60 0.20 0.72
CA GLY A 95 -15.41 -0.66 0.83
C GLY A 95 -14.42 -0.14 1.87
N TYR A 96 -13.89 -1.04 2.70
CA TYR A 96 -13.00 -0.74 3.82
C TYR A 96 -11.99 -1.87 4.06
N GLN A 97 -11.01 -1.61 4.91
CA GLN A 97 -10.18 -2.62 5.55
C GLN A 97 -10.03 -2.29 7.03
N GLU A 98 -10.21 -3.28 7.90
CA GLU A 98 -10.03 -3.14 9.34
C GLU A 98 -8.58 -2.93 9.73
N PHE A 99 -8.33 -2.57 10.99
CA PHE A 99 -6.98 -2.42 11.51
C PHE A 99 -6.19 -3.72 11.38
N HIS A 100 -5.08 -3.62 10.70
CA HIS A 100 -4.12 -4.70 10.51
C HIS A 100 -2.69 -4.16 10.46
N LYS A 101 -1.74 -5.05 10.50
CA LYS A 101 -0.31 -4.81 10.26
C LYS A 101 0.25 -5.94 9.40
N HIS A 102 1.38 -5.71 8.82
CA HIS A 102 2.09 -6.73 8.05
C HIS A 102 3.24 -7.27 8.91
N ASP A 103 2.93 -8.23 9.79
CA ASP A 103 3.89 -8.81 10.74
C ASP A 103 4.79 -9.83 10.02
N LEU A 104 5.62 -9.32 9.13
CA LEU A 104 6.51 -10.12 8.31
C LEU A 104 7.83 -10.29 9.06
N TYR A 105 8.33 -11.50 9.06
CA TYR A 105 9.61 -11.83 9.69
C TYR A 105 10.74 -10.96 9.12
N GLY A 106 11.41 -10.20 10.00
CA GLY A 106 12.54 -9.36 9.68
C GLY A 106 12.21 -7.88 9.48
N THR A 107 13.23 -7.11 9.18
CA THR A 107 13.18 -5.67 8.96
C THR A 107 12.62 -5.37 7.57
N GLY A 108 11.64 -4.49 7.48
CA GLY A 108 11.03 -4.15 6.20
C GLY A 108 9.94 -3.09 6.33
N GLY A 109 9.26 -2.86 5.24
CA GLY A 109 8.19 -1.88 5.16
C GLY A 109 7.05 -2.29 4.25
N SER A 110 6.01 -1.51 4.32
CA SER A 110 4.83 -1.60 3.48
C SER A 110 4.65 -0.30 2.71
N GLY A 111 4.05 -0.40 1.54
CA GLY A 111 3.72 0.77 0.75
C GLY A 111 2.36 0.65 0.08
N VAL A 112 1.75 1.81 -0.15
CA VAL A 112 0.48 1.92 -0.88
C VAL A 112 0.57 3.07 -1.88
N LEU A 113 0.46 2.73 -3.16
CA LEU A 113 0.32 3.69 -4.26
C LEU A 113 -1.16 3.87 -4.59
N TYR A 114 -1.62 5.11 -4.61
CA TYR A 114 -3.01 5.45 -4.87
C TYR A 114 -3.25 5.73 -6.34
N LEU A 115 -4.21 5.02 -6.94
CA LEU A 115 -4.46 5.04 -8.38
C LEU A 115 -5.67 5.88 -8.76
N SER A 116 -6.55 6.20 -7.81
CA SER A 116 -7.80 6.93 -8.03
C SER A 116 -7.69 8.40 -7.69
N GLU A 117 -8.50 9.24 -8.34
CA GLU A 117 -8.59 10.69 -8.06
C GLU A 117 -9.17 10.99 -6.67
N LYS A 118 -10.13 10.16 -6.22
CA LYS A 118 -10.77 10.31 -4.91
C LYS A 118 -10.50 9.09 -4.05
N ASN A 119 -9.82 9.29 -2.95
CA ASN A 119 -9.44 8.23 -2.03
C ASN A 119 -10.07 8.44 -0.66
N SER A 120 -10.37 7.33 0.02
CA SER A 120 -10.71 7.35 1.43
C SER A 120 -9.45 7.53 2.26
N ALA A 121 -9.61 8.02 3.47
CA ALA A 121 -8.50 8.13 4.40
C ALA A 121 -7.94 6.73 4.75
N ILE A 122 -6.64 6.67 4.83
CA ILE A 122 -5.94 5.64 5.60
C ILE A 122 -5.68 6.20 7.00
N GLU A 123 -5.95 5.40 8.01
CA GLU A 123 -5.77 5.78 9.42
C GLU A 123 -4.68 4.89 10.01
N PHE A 124 -3.67 5.54 10.59
CA PHE A 124 -2.57 4.90 11.30
C PHE A 124 -2.79 4.99 12.79
N SER A 125 -2.48 3.92 13.54
CA SER A 125 -2.56 3.88 14.98
C SER A 125 -1.17 3.71 15.59
N ILE A 126 -0.87 4.52 16.60
CA ILE A 126 0.37 4.43 17.41
C ILE A 126 -0.01 3.76 18.72
N PHE A 127 0.36 2.50 18.86
CA PHE A 127 0.19 1.78 20.10
C PHE A 127 1.36 2.06 21.06
N PRO A 128 1.16 2.24 22.38
CA PRO A 128 -0.09 2.07 23.16
C PRO A 128 -0.91 3.36 23.37
N GLU A 129 -0.52 4.48 22.81
CA GLU A 129 -1.12 5.80 23.09
C GLU A 129 -2.51 6.00 22.50
N ASP A 130 -3.03 5.04 21.73
CA ASP A 130 -4.30 5.10 20.96
C ASP A 130 -4.43 6.39 20.12
N LYS A 131 -3.31 7.01 19.79
CA LYS A 131 -3.27 8.15 18.89
C LYS A 131 -3.47 7.67 17.47
N ARG A 132 -4.40 8.31 16.78
CA ARG A 132 -4.73 7.99 15.39
C ARG A 132 -4.46 9.18 14.48
N THR A 133 -3.80 8.90 13.39
CA THR A 133 -3.51 9.91 12.36
C THR A 133 -4.14 9.48 11.05
N LYS A 134 -4.93 10.38 10.45
CA LYS A 134 -5.56 10.17 9.15
C LYS A 134 -4.76 10.85 8.06
N VAL A 135 -4.54 10.13 6.98
CA VAL A 135 -3.97 10.67 5.75
C VAL A 135 -5.00 10.46 4.63
N ILE A 136 -5.35 11.52 3.92
CA ILE A 136 -6.18 11.45 2.72
C ILE A 136 -5.22 11.59 1.53
N PRO A 137 -4.90 10.50 0.84
CA PRO A 137 -3.96 10.55 -0.27
C PRO A 137 -4.63 11.01 -1.57
N ASN A 138 -3.88 11.69 -2.40
CA ASN A 138 -4.25 12.00 -3.78
C ASN A 138 -3.82 10.87 -4.73
N LYS A 139 -4.30 10.92 -5.96
CA LYS A 139 -3.81 10.04 -7.02
C LYS A 139 -2.30 10.25 -7.22
N CYS A 140 -1.61 9.18 -7.54
CA CYS A 140 -0.15 9.10 -7.68
C CYS A 140 0.64 9.27 -6.38
N GLU A 141 -0.01 9.53 -5.24
CA GLU A 141 0.71 9.54 -3.98
C GLU A 141 1.06 8.12 -3.54
N LEU A 142 2.27 8.00 -3.02
CA LEU A 142 2.86 6.79 -2.47
C LEU A 142 3.10 7.02 -0.99
N LEU A 143 2.52 6.18 -0.14
CA LEU A 143 2.81 6.12 1.28
C LEU A 143 3.72 4.94 1.56
N LEU A 144 4.78 5.16 2.34
CA LEU A 144 5.71 4.13 2.81
C LEU A 144 5.78 4.18 4.32
N PHE A 145 5.72 3.03 4.97
CA PHE A 145 5.73 2.92 6.44
C PHE A 145 6.27 1.56 6.89
N ASP A 146 6.68 1.48 8.16
CA ASP A 146 7.17 0.24 8.76
C ASP A 146 6.09 -0.86 8.72
N ASN A 147 6.49 -2.10 8.44
CA ASN A 147 5.58 -3.25 8.32
C ASN A 147 4.80 -3.56 9.62
N THR A 148 5.29 -3.12 10.78
CA THR A 148 4.61 -3.29 12.07
C THR A 148 3.60 -2.19 12.38
N THR A 149 3.47 -1.19 11.50
CA THR A 149 2.55 -0.06 11.69
C THR A 149 1.11 -0.49 11.50
N HIS A 150 0.30 -0.38 12.57
CA HIS A 150 -1.14 -0.66 12.49
C HIS A 150 -1.82 0.42 11.66
N HIS A 151 -2.59 -0.03 10.68
CA HIS A 151 -3.34 0.86 9.80
C HIS A 151 -4.65 0.24 9.34
N ARG A 152 -5.58 1.10 8.95
CA ARG A 152 -6.85 0.69 8.34
C ARG A 152 -7.23 1.62 7.21
N VAL A 153 -8.12 1.15 6.34
CA VAL A 153 -8.74 1.97 5.30
C VAL A 153 -10.17 2.25 5.70
N LEU A 154 -10.50 3.53 5.84
CA LEU A 154 -11.86 3.95 6.17
C LEU A 154 -12.80 3.72 4.97
N ASP A 155 -14.10 3.65 5.26
CA ASP A 155 -15.14 3.42 4.26
C ASP A 155 -14.97 4.30 3.03
N SER A 156 -14.95 3.68 1.88
CA SER A 156 -14.95 4.37 0.61
C SER A 156 -16.29 5.05 0.36
N LYS A 157 -16.27 6.37 0.18
CA LYS A 157 -17.46 7.14 -0.24
C LYS A 157 -17.62 7.17 -1.77
N ASN A 158 -16.67 6.59 -2.48
CA ASN A 158 -16.62 6.62 -3.93
C ASN A 158 -16.54 5.20 -4.46
N LYS A 159 -17.16 4.98 -5.62
CA LYS A 159 -17.00 3.74 -6.37
C LYS A 159 -15.63 3.69 -7.03
N GLU A 160 -15.12 2.47 -7.21
CA GLU A 160 -13.89 2.19 -7.94
C GLU A 160 -12.63 2.92 -7.41
N ARG A 161 -12.54 3.11 -6.10
CA ARG A 161 -11.27 3.51 -5.51
C ARG A 161 -10.26 2.37 -5.67
N MET A 162 -9.10 2.69 -6.23
CA MET A 162 -8.06 1.70 -6.49
C MET A 162 -6.75 2.06 -5.82
N SER A 163 -6.07 1.06 -5.30
CA SER A 163 -4.71 1.18 -4.77
C SER A 163 -3.88 -0.05 -5.11
N LEU A 164 -2.57 0.16 -5.22
CA LEU A 164 -1.55 -0.88 -5.35
C LEU A 164 -0.77 -0.94 -4.04
N ALA A 165 -0.93 -2.03 -3.31
CA ALA A 165 -0.22 -2.29 -2.08
C ALA A 165 0.95 -3.23 -2.31
N PHE A 166 1.99 -3.12 -1.49
CA PHE A 166 3.16 -3.99 -1.56
C PHE A 166 3.89 -4.04 -0.22
N ASN A 167 4.67 -5.11 -0.04
CA ASN A 167 5.57 -5.27 1.08
C ASN A 167 7.01 -5.52 0.58
N PHE A 168 7.97 -4.97 1.29
CA PHE A 168 9.39 -5.13 0.98
C PHE A 168 10.20 -5.49 2.23
N LYS A 169 11.30 -6.21 2.02
CA LYS A 169 12.28 -6.57 3.05
C LYS A 169 13.60 -5.86 2.79
N ILE A 170 14.26 -5.46 3.86
CA ILE A 170 15.60 -4.89 3.85
C ILE A 170 16.57 -6.03 4.16
N HIS A 171 17.63 -6.15 3.38
CA HIS A 171 18.73 -7.06 3.67
C HIS A 171 19.61 -6.43 4.74
N GLU A 172 19.88 -7.20 5.79
CA GLU A 172 20.85 -6.84 6.84
C GLU A 172 22.29 -7.01 6.34
#